data_55251a8072e438f1d26b1289b6e9003c
#
_entry.id   55251a8072e438f1d26b1289b6e9003c
#
_cell.length_a   1.000
_cell.length_b   1.000
_cell.length_c   1.000
_cell.angle_alpha   90.00
_cell.angle_beta   90.00
_cell.angle_gamma   90.00
#
_symmetry.space_group_name_H-M   'P 1'
#
loop_
_entity.id
_entity.type
_entity.pdbx_description
1 polymer ?
#
loop_
_entity_poly.entity_id
_entity_poly.type
_entity_poly.pdbx_seq_one_letter_code
_entity_poly.pdbx_strand_id
1 'polypeptide(L)'
;EPEEEPAPIPNVIPMTQPRQMPPLIIDHFDAPKPEPQPAPAPEEPLPPLQTPEQPEKLKKADVQLEAAQIAQQITQQEPAKPEYQFPPVDLLKAGSGQAHDGTEEMRQNAERLSDTLQSFGIEAHIINVTRGPSVTRYELELQRGVKLSKVTNLADDIALALGASGVRIAAIPDKISVVGIEVPNRIVSVVMAREVIDSPEFEKCKSRVSFAVGKDIGGNRIIGDIGKLPHLLI
;
A
#
# COMPACT_ATOMS: atom_id res chain seq x y z
N GLU A 1 -31.71 -29.82 60.15
CA GLU A 1 -30.54 -29.28 59.40
C GLU A 1 -30.94 -27.91 58.85
N PRO A 2 -30.23 -26.81 59.19
CA PRO A 2 -30.55 -25.50 58.71
C PRO A 2 -29.99 -25.32 57.28
N GLU A 3 -30.83 -24.77 56.38
CA GLU A 3 -30.49 -24.34 55.05
C GLU A 3 -29.43 -23.20 55.14
N GLU A 4 -28.26 -23.41 54.49
CA GLU A 4 -27.26 -22.37 54.30
C GLU A 4 -27.73 -21.37 53.25
N GLU A 5 -27.88 -20.11 53.66
CA GLU A 5 -28.07 -18.97 52.74
C GLU A 5 -26.87 -18.82 51.79
N PRO A 6 -27.06 -18.58 50.53
CA PRO A 6 -25.97 -18.36 49.57
C PRO A 6 -25.31 -17.01 49.83
N ALA A 7 -23.98 -16.98 49.86
CA ALA A 7 -23.15 -15.84 50.05
C ALA A 7 -23.39 -14.72 48.99
N PRO A 8 -23.28 -13.43 49.40
CA PRO A 8 -23.52 -12.33 48.48
C PRO A 8 -22.49 -12.26 47.35
N ILE A 9 -22.99 -12.11 46.13
CA ILE A 9 -22.21 -11.92 44.91
C ILE A 9 -21.43 -10.58 44.99
N PRO A 10 -20.10 -10.55 44.75
CA PRO A 10 -19.34 -9.32 44.79
C PRO A 10 -19.73 -8.36 43.67
N ASN A 11 -19.85 -7.11 44.01
CA ASN A 11 -20.16 -5.90 43.24
C ASN A 11 -19.86 -6.03 41.73
N VAL A 12 -20.92 -6.04 40.93
CA VAL A 12 -20.86 -5.77 39.49
C VAL A 12 -20.50 -4.27 39.34
N ILE A 13 -19.33 -4.00 38.83
CA ILE A 13 -18.89 -2.66 38.43
C ILE A 13 -19.85 -2.16 37.35
N PRO A 14 -20.58 -1.02 37.53
CA PRO A 14 -21.45 -0.54 36.47
C PRO A 14 -20.62 -0.14 35.26
N MET A 15 -20.95 -0.69 34.09
CA MET A 15 -20.37 -0.29 32.81
C MET A 15 -20.59 1.21 32.63
N THR A 16 -19.50 1.94 32.64
CA THR A 16 -19.46 3.38 32.36
C THR A 16 -20.03 3.61 30.96
N GLN A 17 -21.10 4.38 30.86
CA GLN A 17 -21.69 4.79 29.58
C GLN A 17 -20.62 5.43 28.69
N PRO A 18 -20.63 5.19 27.37
CA PRO A 18 -19.69 5.84 26.48
C PRO A 18 -19.86 7.37 26.59
N ARG A 19 -18.78 8.05 26.95
CA ARG A 19 -18.71 9.51 26.93
C ARG A 19 -19.05 9.98 25.53
N GLN A 20 -20.17 10.66 25.38
CA GLN A 20 -20.47 11.44 24.19
C GLN A 20 -19.42 12.54 24.09
N MET A 21 -18.52 12.42 23.13
CA MET A 21 -17.64 13.53 22.75
C MET A 21 -18.51 14.62 22.12
N PRO A 22 -18.34 15.88 22.53
CA PRO A 22 -19.01 16.98 21.86
C PRO A 22 -18.56 17.03 20.38
N PRO A 23 -19.43 17.46 19.45
CA PRO A 23 -19.03 17.60 18.06
C PRO A 23 -17.85 18.56 17.97
N LEU A 24 -16.79 18.16 17.26
CA LEU A 24 -15.70 19.02 16.87
C LEU A 24 -16.27 20.12 15.98
N ILE A 25 -16.49 21.32 16.58
CA ILE A 25 -16.73 22.53 15.80
C ILE A 25 -15.39 22.87 15.17
N ILE A 26 -15.27 22.61 13.89
CA ILE A 26 -14.17 23.12 13.07
C ILE A 26 -14.51 24.59 12.86
N ASP A 27 -13.94 25.47 13.67
CA ASP A 27 -13.97 26.89 13.42
C ASP A 27 -13.32 27.14 12.06
N HIS A 28 -14.13 27.66 11.15
CA HIS A 28 -13.62 28.17 9.89
C HIS A 28 -12.53 29.19 10.22
N PHE A 29 -11.34 28.96 9.70
CA PHE A 29 -10.25 29.91 9.69
C PHE A 29 -10.78 31.29 9.34
N ASP A 30 -10.80 32.19 10.31
CA ASP A 30 -10.97 33.61 10.07
C ASP A 30 -9.79 34.06 9.21
N ALA A 31 -10.04 34.23 7.92
CA ALA A 31 -9.11 34.91 7.05
C ALA A 31 -8.95 36.34 7.59
N PRO A 32 -7.73 36.86 7.75
CA PRO A 32 -7.53 38.22 8.21
C PRO A 32 -8.24 39.18 7.25
N LYS A 33 -9.15 39.98 7.82
CA LYS A 33 -9.86 41.03 7.12
C LYS A 33 -8.82 41.98 6.47
N PRO A 34 -8.90 42.24 5.17
CA PRO A 34 -7.95 43.17 4.55
C PRO A 34 -8.03 44.52 5.23
N GLU A 35 -6.90 45.02 5.69
CA GLU A 35 -6.76 46.39 6.19
C GLU A 35 -7.21 47.37 5.11
N PRO A 36 -7.93 48.44 5.48
CA PRO A 36 -8.33 49.45 4.50
C PRO A 36 -7.08 50.12 3.94
N GLN A 37 -6.89 49.99 2.62
CA GLN A 37 -5.85 50.74 1.90
C GLN A 37 -6.07 52.23 2.07
N PRO A 38 -5.02 53.01 2.35
CA PRO A 38 -5.14 54.45 2.43
C PRO A 38 -5.61 55.01 1.08
N ALA A 39 -6.54 55.96 1.15
CA ALA A 39 -7.07 56.65 -0.04
C ALA A 39 -5.94 57.23 -0.90
N PRO A 40 -6.03 57.13 -2.24
CA PRO A 40 -5.03 57.70 -3.12
C PRO A 40 -4.95 59.22 -2.93
N ALA A 41 -3.71 59.71 -2.81
CA ALA A 41 -3.41 61.12 -2.78
C ALA A 41 -3.91 61.82 -4.06
N PRO A 42 -4.26 63.12 -4.01
CA PRO A 42 -4.72 63.85 -5.19
C PRO A 42 -3.67 63.79 -6.29
N GLU A 43 -4.09 63.34 -7.46
CA GLU A 43 -3.25 63.32 -8.66
C GLU A 43 -2.84 64.74 -9.04
N GLU A 44 -1.55 65.01 -9.11
CA GLU A 44 -1.03 66.21 -9.79
C GLU A 44 -1.38 66.14 -11.28
N PRO A 45 -1.71 67.27 -11.91
CA PRO A 45 -2.09 67.28 -13.33
C PRO A 45 -0.91 66.89 -14.21
N LEU A 46 -1.08 65.78 -14.92
CA LEU A 46 -0.13 65.25 -15.90
C LEU A 46 0.11 66.32 -17.01
N PRO A 47 1.34 66.47 -17.47
CA PRO A 47 1.64 67.29 -18.61
C PRO A 47 0.92 66.81 -19.90
N PRO A 48 0.57 67.70 -20.86
CA PRO A 48 -0.21 67.31 -22.02
C PRO A 48 0.51 66.23 -22.84
N LEU A 49 -0.20 65.15 -23.09
CA LEU A 49 0.23 64.05 -23.95
C LEU A 49 0.53 64.64 -25.35
N GLN A 50 1.79 64.56 -25.71
CA GLN A 50 2.17 64.76 -27.13
C GLN A 50 1.58 63.62 -27.93
N THR A 51 0.77 63.93 -28.90
CA THR A 51 0.17 62.94 -29.81
C THR A 51 1.31 62.21 -30.51
N PRO A 52 1.39 60.87 -30.41
CA PRO A 52 2.39 60.13 -31.14
C PRO A 52 2.12 60.24 -32.61
N GLU A 53 3.14 60.67 -33.37
CA GLU A 53 3.13 60.56 -34.82
C GLU A 53 2.71 59.14 -35.23
N GLN A 54 1.83 59.08 -36.23
CA GLN A 54 1.31 57.82 -36.74
C GLN A 54 2.48 56.91 -37.14
N PRO A 55 2.55 55.68 -36.63
CA PRO A 55 3.61 54.77 -37.04
C PRO A 55 3.46 54.49 -38.54
N GLU A 56 4.54 54.76 -39.31
CA GLU A 56 4.64 54.33 -40.68
C GLU A 56 4.21 52.87 -40.81
N LYS A 57 3.33 52.59 -41.78
CA LYS A 57 2.84 51.25 -42.07
C LYS A 57 4.02 50.36 -42.44
N LEU A 58 4.62 49.70 -41.44
CA LEU A 58 5.57 48.58 -41.62
C LEU A 58 4.98 47.60 -42.63
N LYS A 59 5.70 47.32 -43.69
CA LYS A 59 5.27 46.40 -44.73
C LYS A 59 5.15 45.01 -44.06
N LYS A 60 4.06 44.33 -44.30
CA LYS A 60 3.78 42.98 -43.70
C LYS A 60 4.96 41.98 -43.83
N ALA A 61 5.82 42.19 -44.83
CA ALA A 61 7.00 41.39 -45.05
C ALA A 61 8.08 41.58 -43.96
N ASP A 62 8.29 42.82 -43.51
CA ASP A 62 9.32 43.14 -42.51
C ASP A 62 8.92 42.59 -41.13
N VAL A 63 7.64 42.68 -40.76
CA VAL A 63 7.11 42.12 -39.52
C VAL A 63 7.20 40.58 -39.50
N GLN A 64 6.99 39.92 -40.65
CA GLN A 64 7.14 38.48 -40.75
C GLN A 64 8.61 38.03 -40.64
N LEU A 65 9.52 38.83 -41.17
CA LEU A 65 10.96 38.53 -41.10
C LEU A 65 11.50 38.71 -39.68
N GLU A 66 11.10 39.76 -38.98
CA GLU A 66 11.45 39.94 -37.55
C GLU A 66 10.82 38.88 -36.66
N ALA A 67 9.56 38.51 -36.88
CA ALA A 67 8.91 37.45 -36.14
C ALA A 67 9.61 36.09 -36.36
N ALA A 68 10.07 35.81 -37.59
CA ALA A 68 10.82 34.59 -37.88
C ALA A 68 12.22 34.59 -37.22
N GLN A 69 12.89 35.73 -37.18
CA GLN A 69 14.19 35.87 -36.49
C GLN A 69 14.05 35.72 -34.98
N ILE A 70 13.03 36.35 -34.39
CA ILE A 70 12.75 36.19 -32.95
C ILE A 70 12.40 34.72 -32.61
N ALA A 71 11.58 34.06 -33.44
CA ALA A 71 11.26 32.64 -33.25
C ALA A 71 12.50 31.75 -33.33
N GLN A 72 13.42 32.03 -34.27
CA GLN A 72 14.70 31.31 -34.35
C GLN A 72 15.60 31.57 -33.15
N GLN A 73 15.67 32.81 -32.65
CA GLN A 73 16.45 33.16 -31.46
C GLN A 73 15.88 32.47 -30.20
N ILE A 74 14.56 32.39 -30.03
CA ILE A 74 13.92 31.68 -28.92
C ILE A 74 14.24 30.21 -29.00
N THR A 75 14.17 29.58 -30.18
CA THR A 75 14.48 28.15 -30.36
C THR A 75 15.95 27.85 -30.11
N GLN A 76 16.87 28.79 -30.36
CA GLN A 76 18.29 28.65 -30.12
C GLN A 76 18.69 28.92 -28.65
N GLN A 77 17.85 29.63 -27.90
CA GLN A 77 18.08 29.96 -26.49
C GLN A 77 17.38 29.04 -25.49
N GLU A 78 16.58 28.05 -25.94
CA GLU A 78 16.13 27.04 -25.02
C GLU A 78 17.36 26.22 -24.56
N PRO A 79 17.82 26.39 -23.31
CA PRO A 79 18.87 25.55 -22.80
C PRO A 79 18.37 24.11 -22.90
N ALA A 80 19.16 23.25 -23.53
CA ALA A 80 18.86 21.84 -23.63
C ALA A 80 18.48 21.37 -22.22
N LYS A 81 17.21 20.98 -22.02
CA LYS A 81 16.74 20.49 -20.71
C LYS A 81 17.68 19.37 -20.32
N PRO A 82 18.35 19.46 -19.17
CA PRO A 82 19.25 18.40 -18.76
C PRO A 82 18.47 17.08 -18.77
N GLU A 83 19.01 16.11 -19.48
CA GLU A 83 18.41 14.78 -19.55
C GLU A 83 18.31 14.23 -18.13
N TYR A 84 17.10 13.91 -17.67
CA TYR A 84 16.89 13.41 -16.33
C TYR A 84 17.59 12.07 -16.16
N GLN A 85 18.55 12.02 -15.26
CA GLN A 85 19.22 10.77 -14.88
C GLN A 85 18.53 10.13 -13.69
N PHE A 86 18.07 8.90 -13.87
CA PHE A 86 17.49 8.15 -12.78
C PHE A 86 18.54 7.89 -11.70
N PRO A 87 18.14 7.92 -10.40
CA PRO A 87 19.02 7.50 -9.33
C PRO A 87 19.53 6.07 -9.56
N PRO A 88 20.83 5.79 -9.39
CA PRO A 88 21.34 4.45 -9.57
C PRO A 88 20.74 3.49 -8.54
N VAL A 89 20.43 2.26 -8.97
CA VAL A 89 19.83 1.21 -8.11
C VAL A 89 20.74 0.84 -6.94
N ASP A 90 22.06 1.09 -7.08
CA ASP A 90 23.06 0.85 -6.03
C ASP A 90 22.87 1.70 -4.76
N LEU A 91 22.09 2.76 -4.80
CA LEU A 91 21.66 3.49 -3.60
C LEU A 91 20.76 2.67 -2.69
N LEU A 92 20.11 1.64 -3.23
CA LEU A 92 19.25 0.74 -2.47
C LEU A 92 20.09 -0.40 -1.87
N LYS A 93 19.80 -0.73 -0.62
CA LYS A 93 20.44 -1.86 0.05
C LYS A 93 20.13 -3.17 -0.68
N ALA A 94 21.18 -3.92 -1.00
CA ALA A 94 21.00 -5.29 -1.48
C ALA A 94 20.45 -6.17 -0.34
N GLY A 95 19.60 -7.12 -0.67
CA GLY A 95 19.15 -8.14 0.27
C GLY A 95 20.33 -8.99 0.72
N SER A 96 20.31 -9.44 1.96
CA SER A 96 21.37 -10.30 2.53
C SER A 96 21.44 -11.69 1.88
N GLY A 97 20.49 -12.02 1.00
CA GLY A 97 20.43 -13.31 0.31
C GLY A 97 20.25 -14.53 1.23
N GLN A 98 20.31 -14.34 2.54
CA GLN A 98 20.11 -15.42 3.50
C GLN A 98 18.61 -15.71 3.64
N ALA A 99 18.09 -16.60 2.79
CA ALA A 99 16.85 -17.28 3.08
C ALA A 99 17.07 -18.08 4.37
N HIS A 100 16.37 -17.72 5.43
CA HIS A 100 16.41 -18.51 6.67
C HIS A 100 15.86 -19.90 6.35
N ASP A 101 16.66 -20.92 6.62
CA ASP A 101 16.22 -22.30 6.43
C ASP A 101 15.14 -22.62 7.49
N GLY A 102 13.88 -22.55 7.06
CA GLY A 102 12.72 -22.86 7.90
C GLY A 102 12.18 -24.27 7.69
N THR A 103 12.97 -25.17 7.08
CA THR A 103 12.53 -26.51 6.74
C THR A 103 12.02 -27.29 7.95
N GLU A 104 12.74 -27.19 9.06
CA GLU A 104 12.35 -27.86 10.30
C GLU A 104 11.07 -27.28 10.90
N GLU A 105 10.92 -25.94 10.88
CA GLU A 105 9.70 -25.28 11.30
C GLU A 105 8.50 -25.70 10.43
N MET A 106 8.69 -25.76 9.11
CA MET A 106 7.64 -26.21 8.19
C MET A 106 7.20 -27.65 8.47
N ARG A 107 8.15 -28.56 8.73
CA ARG A 107 7.87 -29.95 9.03
C ARG A 107 7.10 -30.11 10.35
N GLN A 108 7.57 -29.48 11.42
CA GLN A 108 6.91 -29.50 12.72
C GLN A 108 5.50 -28.92 12.67
N ASN A 109 5.32 -27.80 11.97
CA ASN A 109 4.01 -27.20 11.81
C ASN A 109 3.08 -28.08 10.96
N ALA A 110 3.59 -28.77 9.94
CA ALA A 110 2.82 -29.72 9.14
C ALA A 110 2.30 -30.89 9.99
N GLU A 111 3.17 -31.48 10.83
CA GLU A 111 2.81 -32.56 11.76
C GLU A 111 1.73 -32.09 12.74
N ARG A 112 1.97 -30.96 13.44
CA ARG A 112 1.00 -30.41 14.40
C ARG A 112 -0.33 -30.05 13.75
N LEU A 113 -0.30 -29.50 12.54
CA LEU A 113 -1.51 -29.16 11.79
C LEU A 113 -2.33 -30.43 11.46
N SER A 114 -1.66 -31.49 11.01
CA SER A 114 -2.30 -32.78 10.73
C SER A 114 -2.95 -33.37 11.97
N ASP A 115 -2.20 -33.44 13.09
CA ASP A 115 -2.67 -33.94 14.36
C ASP A 115 -3.86 -33.15 14.92
N THR A 116 -3.78 -31.83 14.80
CA THR A 116 -4.86 -30.93 15.24
C THR A 116 -6.14 -31.18 14.44
N LEU A 117 -6.07 -31.21 13.12
CA LEU A 117 -7.23 -31.46 12.27
C LEU A 117 -7.83 -32.84 12.55
N GLN A 118 -6.99 -33.86 12.72
CA GLN A 118 -7.43 -35.21 13.06
C GLN A 118 -8.15 -35.26 14.42
N SER A 119 -7.66 -34.54 15.43
CA SER A 119 -8.30 -34.46 16.75
C SER A 119 -9.70 -33.85 16.71
N PHE A 120 -9.97 -32.95 15.76
CA PHE A 120 -11.28 -32.39 15.49
C PHE A 120 -12.13 -33.21 14.51
N GLY A 121 -11.67 -34.41 14.14
CA GLY A 121 -12.39 -35.31 13.23
C GLY A 121 -12.47 -34.73 11.80
N ILE A 122 -11.40 -34.07 11.35
CA ILE A 122 -11.20 -33.62 9.98
C ILE A 122 -10.08 -34.44 9.37
N GLU A 123 -10.43 -35.28 8.42
CA GLU A 123 -9.45 -35.99 7.61
C GLU A 123 -8.99 -35.09 6.44
N ALA A 124 -7.72 -34.74 6.47
CA ALA A 124 -7.09 -33.89 5.45
C ALA A 124 -5.66 -34.35 5.21
N HIS A 125 -5.19 -34.25 3.98
CA HIS A 125 -3.83 -34.60 3.61
C HIS A 125 -3.08 -33.36 3.11
N ILE A 126 -1.90 -33.08 3.64
CA ILE A 126 -1.05 -32.02 3.16
C ILE A 126 -0.44 -32.46 1.84
N ILE A 127 -0.77 -31.75 0.76
CA ILE A 127 -0.31 -32.05 -0.61
C ILE A 127 0.85 -31.16 -1.03
N ASN A 128 0.95 -29.95 -0.46
CA ASN A 128 2.02 -29.02 -0.78
C ASN A 128 2.27 -28.06 0.40
N VAL A 129 3.51 -27.59 0.51
CA VAL A 129 3.92 -26.56 1.48
C VAL A 129 4.75 -25.53 0.75
N THR A 130 4.34 -24.27 0.80
CA THR A 130 5.04 -23.16 0.16
C THR A 130 5.41 -22.12 1.21
N ARG A 131 6.72 -21.86 1.38
CA ARG A 131 7.22 -20.84 2.30
C ARG A 131 7.39 -19.53 1.56
N GLY A 132 6.65 -18.52 1.98
CA GLY A 132 6.83 -17.14 1.57
C GLY A 132 7.71 -16.35 2.55
N PRO A 133 7.92 -15.06 2.29
CA PRO A 133 8.74 -14.21 3.15
C PRO A 133 8.19 -14.07 4.59
N SER A 134 6.89 -13.94 4.74
CA SER A 134 6.24 -13.66 6.03
C SER A 134 5.33 -14.79 6.51
N VAL A 135 4.81 -15.62 5.61
CA VAL A 135 3.88 -16.69 5.90
C VAL A 135 4.25 -17.96 5.14
N THR A 136 3.93 -19.11 5.72
CA THR A 136 4.00 -20.40 5.06
C THR A 136 2.59 -20.90 4.80
N ARG A 137 2.31 -21.30 3.56
CA ARG A 137 1.03 -21.88 3.13
C ARG A 137 1.14 -23.39 3.10
N TYR A 138 0.25 -24.06 3.83
CA TYR A 138 0.01 -25.49 3.79
C TYR A 138 -1.23 -25.73 2.94
N GLU A 139 -1.09 -26.45 1.85
CA GLU A 139 -2.20 -26.84 0.98
C GLU A 139 -2.68 -28.23 1.39
N LEU A 140 -3.93 -28.30 1.79
CA LEU A 140 -4.54 -29.54 2.29
C LEU A 140 -5.68 -29.97 1.37
N GLU A 141 -5.67 -31.21 0.97
CA GLU A 141 -6.80 -31.84 0.33
C GLU A 141 -7.76 -32.39 1.41
N LEU A 142 -8.98 -31.89 1.39
CA LEU A 142 -10.03 -32.32 2.31
C LEU A 142 -10.71 -33.57 1.79
N GLN A 143 -11.00 -34.51 2.68
CA GLN A 143 -11.79 -35.69 2.34
C GLN A 143 -13.19 -35.29 1.87
N ARG A 144 -13.77 -36.13 1.01
CA ARG A 144 -15.13 -35.91 0.48
C ARG A 144 -16.15 -35.78 1.59
N GLY A 145 -16.98 -34.71 1.53
CA GLY A 145 -17.99 -34.43 2.51
C GLY A 145 -17.59 -33.46 3.63
N VAL A 146 -16.30 -33.15 3.76
CA VAL A 146 -15.84 -32.12 4.70
C VAL A 146 -16.16 -30.74 4.13
N LYS A 147 -16.93 -29.95 4.89
CA LYS A 147 -17.26 -28.57 4.51
C LYS A 147 -16.13 -27.61 4.87
N LEU A 148 -15.82 -26.66 3.99
CA LEU A 148 -14.81 -25.62 4.26
C LEU A 148 -15.10 -24.88 5.58
N SER A 149 -16.38 -24.58 5.87
CA SER A 149 -16.78 -23.89 7.10
C SER A 149 -16.39 -24.67 8.38
N LYS A 150 -16.31 -26.00 8.32
CA LYS A 150 -15.83 -26.80 9.48
C LYS A 150 -14.35 -26.51 9.77
N VAL A 151 -13.55 -26.31 8.71
CA VAL A 151 -12.13 -25.99 8.84
C VAL A 151 -11.93 -24.53 9.24
N THR A 152 -12.64 -23.60 8.60
CA THR A 152 -12.49 -22.16 8.90
C THR A 152 -12.91 -21.81 10.33
N ASN A 153 -13.87 -22.52 10.91
CA ASN A 153 -14.29 -22.30 12.30
C ASN A 153 -13.23 -22.76 13.33
N LEU A 154 -12.25 -23.54 12.92
CA LEU A 154 -11.15 -23.98 13.77
C LEU A 154 -9.90 -23.11 13.64
N ALA A 155 -9.99 -21.94 12.99
CA ALA A 155 -8.81 -21.09 12.76
C ALA A 155 -8.10 -20.70 14.06
N ASP A 156 -8.85 -20.36 15.10
CA ASP A 156 -8.29 -19.99 16.41
C ASP A 156 -7.66 -21.18 17.14
N ASP A 157 -8.30 -22.35 17.07
CA ASP A 157 -7.78 -23.59 17.66
C ASP A 157 -6.50 -24.05 16.97
N ILE A 158 -6.46 -23.95 15.64
CA ILE A 158 -5.25 -24.24 14.84
C ILE A 158 -4.14 -23.24 15.17
N ALA A 159 -4.45 -21.94 15.26
CA ALA A 159 -3.47 -20.93 15.63
C ALA A 159 -2.87 -21.22 17.02
N LEU A 160 -3.71 -21.57 17.99
CA LEU A 160 -3.28 -21.94 19.34
C LEU A 160 -2.36 -23.19 19.32
N ALA A 161 -2.74 -24.24 18.60
CA ALA A 161 -1.96 -25.48 18.48
C ALA A 161 -0.58 -25.26 17.84
N LEU A 162 -0.49 -24.34 16.88
CA LEU A 162 0.75 -23.97 16.19
C LEU A 162 1.57 -22.92 16.95
N GLY A 163 1.01 -22.30 18.00
CA GLY A 163 1.64 -21.18 18.72
C GLY A 163 1.78 -19.94 17.85
N ALA A 164 0.85 -19.74 16.91
CA ALA A 164 0.79 -18.58 16.01
C ALA A 164 -0.19 -17.53 16.54
N SER A 165 0.02 -16.26 16.17
CA SER A 165 -0.90 -15.16 16.52
C SER A 165 -2.26 -15.23 15.83
N GLY A 166 -2.36 -16.02 14.77
CA GLY A 166 -3.55 -16.27 13.97
C GLY A 166 -3.18 -17.03 12.70
N VAL A 167 -4.15 -17.70 12.08
CA VAL A 167 -3.99 -18.34 10.78
C VAL A 167 -5.07 -17.89 9.83
N ARG A 168 -4.77 -17.87 8.53
CA ARG A 168 -5.75 -17.57 7.49
C ARG A 168 -6.09 -18.84 6.73
N ILE A 169 -7.37 -19.14 6.63
CA ILE A 169 -7.86 -20.33 5.93
C ILE A 169 -8.70 -19.88 4.73
N ALA A 170 -8.33 -20.32 3.54
CA ALA A 170 -9.04 -19.99 2.31
C ALA A 170 -8.99 -21.14 1.30
N ALA A 171 -10.04 -21.26 0.50
CA ALA A 171 -10.00 -22.16 -0.65
C ALA A 171 -8.95 -21.67 -1.66
N ILE A 172 -8.27 -22.61 -2.30
CA ILE A 172 -7.29 -22.29 -3.34
C ILE A 172 -8.01 -22.24 -4.69
N PRO A 173 -7.94 -21.12 -5.42
CA PRO A 173 -8.47 -21.06 -6.77
C PRO A 173 -7.89 -22.18 -7.64
N ASP A 174 -8.68 -22.70 -8.57
CA ASP A 174 -8.30 -23.73 -9.56
C ASP A 174 -8.00 -25.14 -9.00
N LYS A 175 -8.08 -25.35 -7.67
CA LYS A 175 -7.91 -26.66 -7.05
C LYS A 175 -9.19 -27.10 -6.33
N ILE A 176 -9.79 -28.19 -6.82
CA ILE A 176 -11.01 -28.73 -6.23
C ILE A 176 -10.68 -29.41 -4.90
N SER A 177 -11.49 -29.14 -3.86
CA SER A 177 -11.34 -29.71 -2.51
C SER A 177 -10.03 -29.37 -1.80
N VAL A 178 -9.25 -28.39 -2.29
CA VAL A 178 -7.99 -27.98 -1.67
C VAL A 178 -8.20 -26.68 -0.90
N VAL A 179 -7.71 -26.67 0.32
CA VAL A 179 -7.73 -25.53 1.25
C VAL A 179 -6.31 -25.12 1.58
N GLY A 180 -6.03 -23.83 1.53
CA GLY A 180 -4.77 -23.26 1.99
C GLY A 180 -4.89 -22.73 3.42
N ILE A 181 -4.01 -23.20 4.29
CA ILE A 181 -3.82 -22.65 5.64
C ILE A 181 -2.51 -21.87 5.65
N GLU A 182 -2.61 -20.56 5.85
CA GLU A 182 -1.46 -19.66 5.90
C GLU A 182 -1.10 -19.41 7.38
N VAL A 183 0.11 -19.79 7.74
CA VAL A 183 0.66 -19.69 9.10
C VAL A 183 1.79 -18.66 9.09
N PRO A 184 1.80 -17.65 9.97
CA PRO A 184 2.90 -16.69 10.08
C PRO A 184 4.22 -17.41 10.41
N ASN A 185 5.28 -17.03 9.71
CA ASN A 185 6.63 -17.54 10.01
C ASN A 185 7.13 -16.95 11.33
N ARG A 186 7.80 -17.73 12.15
CA ARG A 186 8.48 -17.22 13.37
C ARG A 186 9.59 -16.23 13.00
N ILE A 187 10.31 -16.53 11.92
CA ILE A 187 11.36 -15.69 11.40
C ILE A 187 10.92 -15.20 10.01
N VAL A 188 10.66 -13.90 9.92
CA VAL A 188 10.24 -13.22 8.70
C VAL A 188 11.48 -12.87 7.88
N SER A 189 11.46 -13.20 6.60
CA SER A 189 12.49 -12.78 5.64
C SER A 189 12.16 -11.40 5.11
N VAL A 190 13.08 -10.45 5.29
CA VAL A 190 12.89 -9.09 4.80
C VAL A 190 13.05 -9.05 3.27
N VAL A 191 12.05 -8.52 2.58
CA VAL A 191 12.12 -8.29 1.13
C VAL A 191 12.63 -6.88 0.89
N MET A 192 13.81 -6.77 0.27
CA MET A 192 14.41 -5.47 -0.03
C MET A 192 13.82 -4.88 -1.32
N ALA A 193 13.60 -3.57 -1.33
CA ALA A 193 13.06 -2.86 -2.50
C ALA A 193 13.93 -3.08 -3.75
N ARG A 194 15.25 -3.16 -3.58
CA ARG A 194 16.19 -3.46 -4.67
C ARG A 194 15.87 -4.77 -5.37
N GLU A 195 15.49 -5.81 -4.64
CA GLU A 195 15.19 -7.14 -5.23
C GLU A 195 13.99 -7.12 -6.19
N VAL A 196 13.09 -6.16 -5.99
CA VAL A 196 11.92 -6.00 -6.85
C VAL A 196 12.20 -5.02 -7.99
N ILE A 197 12.85 -3.88 -7.68
CA ILE A 197 13.13 -2.83 -8.66
C ILE A 197 14.20 -3.29 -9.66
N ASP A 198 15.26 -3.97 -9.18
CA ASP A 198 16.35 -4.52 -10.01
C ASP A 198 15.93 -5.88 -10.58
N SER A 199 14.82 -5.91 -11.30
CA SER A 199 14.26 -7.14 -11.84
C SER A 199 13.74 -6.97 -13.26
N PRO A 200 13.84 -8.02 -14.10
CA PRO A 200 13.33 -7.97 -15.46
C PRO A 200 11.82 -7.70 -15.55
N GLU A 201 11.08 -8.09 -14.52
CA GLU A 201 9.64 -7.85 -14.43
C GLU A 201 9.35 -6.35 -14.26
N PHE A 202 10.16 -5.66 -13.45
CA PHE A 202 10.02 -4.22 -13.23
C PHE A 202 10.45 -3.42 -14.46
N GLU A 203 11.55 -3.80 -15.12
CA GLU A 203 12.05 -3.17 -16.35
C GLU A 203 11.02 -3.24 -17.51
N LYS A 204 10.26 -4.33 -17.59
CA LYS A 204 9.20 -4.51 -18.60
C LYS A 204 7.97 -3.64 -18.36
N CYS A 205 7.86 -2.96 -17.22
CA CYS A 205 6.73 -2.11 -16.92
C CYS A 205 6.76 -0.84 -17.78
N LYS A 206 5.72 -0.65 -18.59
CA LYS A 206 5.60 0.50 -19.50
C LYS A 206 5.14 1.78 -18.78
N SER A 207 4.55 1.65 -17.61
CA SER A 207 4.00 2.78 -16.85
C SER A 207 5.12 3.50 -16.09
N ARG A 208 5.11 4.84 -16.17
CA ARG A 208 6.05 5.70 -15.42
C ARG A 208 5.75 5.78 -13.93
N VAL A 209 4.59 5.30 -13.51
CA VAL A 209 4.11 5.28 -12.13
C VAL A 209 3.98 3.85 -11.58
N SER A 210 4.77 2.93 -12.13
CA SER A 210 4.92 1.60 -11.56
C SER A 210 5.71 1.65 -10.25
N PHE A 211 5.33 0.83 -9.28
CA PHE A 211 6.00 0.75 -7.98
C PHE A 211 6.17 -0.69 -7.51
N ALA A 212 7.23 -0.92 -6.74
CA ALA A 212 7.51 -2.21 -6.13
C ALA A 212 6.61 -2.43 -4.92
N VAL A 213 5.77 -3.48 -4.95
CA VAL A 213 4.92 -3.87 -3.81
C VAL A 213 5.68 -4.82 -2.88
N GLY A 214 6.34 -5.85 -3.44
CA GLY A 214 7.05 -6.86 -2.68
C GLY A 214 7.10 -8.21 -3.40
N LYS A 215 7.03 -9.29 -2.60
CA LYS A 215 6.94 -10.67 -3.10
C LYS A 215 5.69 -11.35 -2.58
N ASP A 216 5.08 -12.21 -3.40
CA ASP A 216 4.00 -13.08 -2.97
C ASP A 216 4.52 -14.30 -2.17
N ILE A 217 3.61 -15.18 -1.75
CA ILE A 217 3.96 -16.40 -1.02
C ILE A 217 4.80 -17.35 -1.88
N GLY A 218 4.62 -17.33 -3.20
CA GLY A 218 5.39 -18.11 -4.16
C GLY A 218 6.78 -17.54 -4.46
N GLY A 219 7.12 -16.36 -3.89
CA GLY A 219 8.37 -15.66 -4.16
C GLY A 219 8.37 -14.80 -5.43
N ASN A 220 7.24 -14.73 -6.15
CA ASN A 220 7.13 -13.88 -7.34
C ASN A 220 7.10 -12.40 -6.94
N ARG A 221 7.71 -11.57 -7.76
CA ARG A 221 7.74 -10.12 -7.54
C ARG A 221 6.42 -9.50 -7.93
N ILE A 222 5.84 -8.72 -7.02
CA ILE A 222 4.58 -8.01 -7.24
C ILE A 222 4.89 -6.55 -7.51
N ILE A 223 4.43 -6.08 -8.66
CA ILE A 223 4.61 -4.70 -9.13
C ILE A 223 3.22 -4.11 -9.32
N GLY A 224 2.99 -2.96 -8.70
CA GLY A 224 1.78 -2.18 -8.85
C GLY A 224 1.93 -1.09 -9.93
N ASP A 225 0.81 -0.64 -10.46
CA ASP A 225 0.74 0.50 -11.37
C ASP A 225 -0.34 1.46 -10.85
N ILE A 226 0.09 2.60 -10.29
CA ILE A 226 -0.82 3.57 -9.69
C ILE A 226 -1.83 4.08 -10.71
N GLY A 227 -1.41 4.23 -11.98
CA GLY A 227 -2.29 4.70 -13.04
C GLY A 227 -3.47 3.78 -13.37
N LYS A 228 -3.42 2.51 -12.94
CA LYS A 228 -4.49 1.52 -13.15
C LYS A 228 -5.36 1.28 -11.93
N LEU A 229 -4.94 1.79 -10.77
CA LEU A 229 -5.69 1.60 -9.52
C LEU A 229 -6.75 2.70 -9.38
N PRO A 230 -8.02 2.34 -9.22
CA PRO A 230 -9.08 3.34 -8.97
C PRO A 230 -8.92 4.01 -7.61
N HIS A 231 -8.45 3.24 -6.62
CA HIS A 231 -8.19 3.70 -5.26
C HIS A 231 -6.95 2.99 -4.72
N LEU A 232 -6.12 3.71 -3.98
CA LEU A 232 -4.95 3.17 -3.27
C LEU A 232 -4.92 3.77 -1.87
N LEU A 233 -4.92 2.91 -0.85
CA LEU A 233 -4.66 3.26 0.54
C LEU A 233 -3.36 2.58 0.97
N ILE A 234 -2.44 3.35 1.58
CA ILE A 234 -1.15 2.87 2.07
C ILE A 234 -1.07 3.09 3.58
#